data_ae04dce8c3af50bcf409b7bc5edf5759
#
_entry.id   ae04dce8c3af50bcf409b7bc5edf5759
#
_cell.length_a   1.000
_cell.length_b   1.000
_cell.length_c   1.000
_cell.angle_alpha   90.00
_cell.angle_beta   90.00
_cell.angle_gamma   90.00
#
_symmetry.space_group_name_H-M   'P 1'
#
loop_
_entity.id
_entity.type
_entity.pdbx_description
1 polymer ?
#
loop_
_entity_poly.entity_id
_entity_poly.type
_entity_poly.pdbx_seq_one_letter_code
_entity_poly.pdbx_strand_id
1 'polypeptide(L)'
;MQENFKTIREQTTTPIAVGEVFNSIWDAHDLIRNRWIDFIRMTTVHAGGITHLKKVADFASLYGVRTGCHGATDLSPVSMAAALHFGTAINNFGIQEHMPHTADTDAVFPHNYVFRDGFMHPGDAPGLGVDLDEKLAATFPYQRAYLPINRKLDGTLTDW
;
A
#
# COMPACT_ATOMS: atom_id res chain seq x y z
N MET A 1 -15.65 14.65 1.12
CA MET A 1 -15.11 15.36 -0.07
C MET A 1 -14.62 14.42 -1.18
N GLN A 2 -14.95 13.13 -1.12
CA GLN A 2 -14.60 12.19 -2.20
C GLN A 2 -15.34 12.47 -3.51
N GLU A 3 -16.45 13.17 -3.46
CA GLU A 3 -17.23 13.63 -4.63
C GLU A 3 -16.39 14.45 -5.63
N ASN A 4 -15.32 15.09 -5.16
CA ASN A 4 -14.40 15.82 -6.04
C ASN A 4 -13.71 14.90 -7.06
N PHE A 5 -13.56 13.60 -6.76
CA PHE A 5 -13.06 12.62 -7.72
C PHE A 5 -13.95 12.47 -8.95
N LYS A 6 -15.26 12.72 -8.82
CA LYS A 6 -16.16 12.78 -9.99
C LYS A 6 -15.70 13.85 -10.97
N THR A 7 -15.45 15.06 -10.48
CA THR A 7 -14.99 16.17 -11.33
C THR A 7 -13.64 15.86 -11.99
N ILE A 8 -12.70 15.28 -11.24
CA ILE A 8 -11.39 14.87 -11.80
C ILE A 8 -11.60 13.82 -12.89
N ARG A 9 -12.42 12.79 -12.62
CA ARG A 9 -12.69 11.71 -13.58
C ARG A 9 -13.34 12.22 -14.87
N GLU A 10 -14.21 13.20 -14.79
CA GLU A 10 -14.86 13.80 -15.96
C GLU A 10 -13.89 14.62 -16.82
N GLN A 11 -12.74 15.02 -16.30
CA GLN A 11 -11.75 15.86 -16.99
C GLN A 11 -10.49 15.10 -17.46
N THR A 12 -10.37 13.81 -17.15
CA THR A 12 -9.17 13.04 -17.51
C THR A 12 -9.47 11.59 -17.87
N THR A 13 -8.70 11.05 -18.78
CA THR A 13 -8.61 9.62 -19.09
C THR A 13 -7.42 8.94 -18.40
N THR A 14 -6.58 9.70 -17.70
CA THR A 14 -5.45 9.16 -16.96
C THR A 14 -5.95 8.22 -15.87
N PRO A 15 -5.40 7.00 -15.74
CA PRO A 15 -5.77 6.10 -14.66
C PRO A 15 -5.47 6.72 -13.29
N ILE A 16 -6.43 6.63 -12.39
CA ILE A 16 -6.35 7.21 -11.04
C ILE A 16 -6.20 6.09 -10.02
N ALA A 17 -5.20 6.23 -9.14
CA ALA A 17 -4.94 5.34 -8.01
C ALA A 17 -4.97 6.14 -6.69
N VAL A 18 -5.79 5.71 -5.72
CA VAL A 18 -5.85 6.32 -4.39
C VAL A 18 -6.16 5.28 -3.32
N GLY A 19 -5.92 5.63 -2.06
CA GLY A 19 -6.41 4.85 -0.92
C GLY A 19 -5.34 4.31 0.02
N GLU A 20 -4.11 4.77 -0.03
CA GLU A 20 -3.01 4.26 0.80
C GLU A 20 -3.28 4.35 2.30
N VAL A 21 -4.02 5.37 2.73
CA VAL A 21 -4.36 5.60 4.15
C VAL A 21 -5.79 5.15 4.50
N PHE A 22 -6.51 4.53 3.58
CA PHE A 22 -7.84 4.01 3.87
C PHE A 22 -7.76 2.82 4.82
N ASN A 23 -8.61 2.81 5.84
CA ASN A 23 -8.65 1.78 6.88
C ASN A 23 -9.98 1.03 6.94
N SER A 24 -10.92 1.36 6.09
CA SER A 24 -12.17 0.61 5.96
C SER A 24 -12.64 0.53 4.50
N ILE A 25 -13.53 -0.43 4.24
CA ILE A 25 -14.20 -0.52 2.94
C ILE A 25 -15.05 0.73 2.66
N TRP A 26 -15.55 1.38 3.70
CA TRP A 26 -16.39 2.56 3.56
C TRP A 26 -15.62 3.76 3.01
N ASP A 27 -14.31 3.84 3.29
CA ASP A 27 -13.45 4.87 2.72
C ASP A 27 -13.29 4.71 1.19
N ALA A 28 -13.38 3.48 0.69
CA ALA A 28 -13.23 3.15 -0.71
C ALA A 28 -14.55 2.99 -1.46
N HIS A 29 -15.67 2.83 -0.73
CA HIS A 29 -16.94 2.38 -1.28
C HIS A 29 -17.42 3.25 -2.45
N ASP A 30 -17.53 4.56 -2.26
CA ASP A 30 -18.08 5.45 -3.28
C ASP A 30 -17.14 5.64 -4.47
N LEU A 31 -15.84 5.66 -4.22
CA LEU A 31 -14.82 5.73 -5.27
C LEU A 31 -14.89 4.51 -6.19
N ILE A 32 -15.03 3.32 -5.61
CA ILE A 32 -15.14 2.05 -6.35
C ILE A 32 -16.50 1.95 -7.05
N ARG A 33 -17.60 2.12 -6.29
CA ARG A 33 -18.96 1.96 -6.81
C ARG A 33 -19.25 2.87 -8.00
N ASN A 34 -18.78 4.10 -7.94
CA ASN A 34 -19.00 5.08 -9.00
C ASN A 34 -17.90 5.05 -10.07
N ARG A 35 -16.89 4.18 -9.94
CA ARG A 35 -15.75 4.07 -10.86
C ARG A 35 -15.02 5.41 -11.06
N TRP A 36 -14.87 6.17 -9.98
CA TRP A 36 -14.11 7.41 -10.02
C TRP A 36 -12.60 7.18 -9.99
N ILE A 37 -12.18 5.93 -9.70
CA ILE A 37 -10.80 5.46 -9.70
C ILE A 37 -10.65 4.20 -10.55
N ASP A 38 -9.43 3.92 -10.98
CA ASP A 38 -9.08 2.71 -11.73
C ASP A 38 -8.36 1.68 -10.86
N PHE A 39 -7.66 2.17 -9.84
CA PHE A 39 -6.91 1.35 -8.90
C PHE A 39 -7.21 1.76 -7.46
N ILE A 40 -7.56 0.78 -6.63
CA ILE A 40 -7.61 0.98 -5.19
C ILE A 40 -6.22 0.71 -4.59
N ARG A 41 -5.63 1.74 -3.97
CA ARG A 41 -4.23 1.75 -3.51
C ARG A 41 -4.11 1.53 -2.00
N MET A 42 -4.94 0.66 -1.43
CA MET A 42 -4.89 0.32 0.00
C MET A 42 -3.64 -0.51 0.33
N THR A 43 -3.25 -0.49 1.59
CA THR A 43 -2.15 -1.31 2.12
C THR A 43 -2.64 -2.28 3.17
N THR A 44 -1.97 -3.42 3.30
CA THR A 44 -2.28 -4.42 4.33
C THR A 44 -2.19 -3.85 5.75
N VAL A 45 -1.31 -2.86 5.98
CA VAL A 45 -1.09 -2.24 7.29
C VAL A 45 -2.28 -1.38 7.72
N HIS A 46 -2.73 -0.47 6.84
CA HIS A 46 -3.83 0.44 7.18
C HIS A 46 -5.20 -0.20 6.98
N ALA A 47 -5.33 -1.11 6.02
CA ALA A 47 -6.60 -1.75 5.69
C ALA A 47 -7.05 -2.84 6.69
N GLY A 48 -6.35 -3.06 7.80
CA GLY A 48 -6.72 -4.07 8.78
C GLY A 48 -6.33 -5.51 8.39
N GLY A 49 -5.27 -5.66 7.59
CA GLY A 49 -4.69 -6.95 7.20
C GLY A 49 -5.28 -7.55 5.92
N ILE A 50 -4.75 -8.71 5.55
CA ILE A 50 -5.07 -9.41 4.30
C ILE A 50 -6.56 -9.73 4.19
N THR A 51 -7.19 -10.18 5.27
CA THR A 51 -8.60 -10.58 5.27
C THR A 51 -9.52 -9.42 4.91
N HIS A 52 -9.26 -8.23 5.46
CA HIS A 52 -10.07 -7.06 5.17
C HIS A 52 -9.79 -6.53 3.76
N LEU A 53 -8.51 -6.47 3.38
CA LEU A 53 -8.10 -6.04 2.04
C LEU A 53 -8.69 -6.94 0.94
N LYS A 54 -8.80 -8.27 1.21
CA LYS A 54 -9.46 -9.21 0.30
C LYS A 54 -10.94 -8.84 0.05
N LYS A 55 -11.67 -8.44 1.10
CA LYS A 55 -13.07 -8.00 0.94
C LYS A 55 -13.17 -6.75 0.07
N VAL A 56 -12.22 -5.81 0.22
CA VAL A 56 -12.16 -4.61 -0.63
C VAL A 56 -11.85 -4.98 -2.07
N ALA A 57 -10.90 -5.89 -2.31
CA ALA A 57 -10.58 -6.36 -3.66
C ALA A 57 -11.75 -7.07 -4.34
N ASP A 58 -12.46 -7.93 -3.61
CA ASP A 58 -13.65 -8.62 -4.13
C ASP A 58 -14.74 -7.61 -4.53
N PHE A 59 -15.01 -6.64 -3.67
CA PHE A 59 -15.92 -5.55 -3.98
C PHE A 59 -15.47 -4.76 -5.21
N ALA A 60 -14.21 -4.37 -5.28
CA ALA A 60 -13.63 -3.61 -6.39
C ALA A 60 -13.73 -4.38 -7.72
N SER A 61 -13.56 -5.70 -7.69
CA SER A 61 -13.64 -6.56 -8.89
C SER A 61 -14.99 -6.48 -9.58
N LEU A 62 -16.08 -6.33 -8.82
CA LEU A 62 -17.44 -6.20 -9.37
C LEU A 62 -17.63 -4.93 -10.20
N TYR A 63 -16.80 -3.92 -9.96
CA TYR A 63 -16.87 -2.63 -10.67
C TYR A 63 -15.73 -2.45 -11.67
N GLY A 64 -14.90 -3.48 -11.89
CA GLY A 64 -13.76 -3.43 -12.80
C GLY A 64 -12.60 -2.55 -12.27
N VAL A 65 -12.58 -2.24 -10.99
CA VAL A 65 -11.47 -1.54 -10.33
C VAL A 65 -10.42 -2.57 -9.91
N ARG A 66 -9.16 -2.30 -10.24
CA ARG A 66 -8.03 -3.17 -9.92
C ARG A 66 -7.34 -2.74 -8.63
N THR A 67 -6.45 -3.58 -8.11
CA THR A 67 -5.62 -3.22 -6.97
C THR A 67 -4.30 -2.60 -7.43
N GLY A 68 -3.79 -1.66 -6.64
CA GLY A 68 -2.46 -1.07 -6.82
C GLY A 68 -1.87 -0.82 -5.43
N CYS A 69 -1.56 -1.90 -4.68
CA CYS A 69 -1.19 -1.79 -3.28
C CYS A 69 -0.01 -0.85 -3.04
N HIS A 70 -0.16 -0.02 -2.01
CA HIS A 70 0.91 0.86 -1.54
C HIS A 70 2.09 0.05 -1.01
N GLY A 71 3.30 0.41 -1.42
CA GLY A 71 4.54 -0.29 -1.11
C GLY A 71 5.72 0.66 -0.93
N ALA A 72 5.56 1.67 -0.05
CA ALA A 72 6.60 2.64 0.27
C ALA A 72 7.58 2.14 1.34
N THR A 73 8.71 2.83 1.49
CA THR A 73 9.81 2.46 2.40
C THR A 73 9.49 2.62 3.88
N ASP A 74 8.41 3.32 4.22
CA ASP A 74 7.89 3.44 5.60
C ASP A 74 7.13 2.19 6.06
N LEU A 75 6.84 1.27 5.14
CA LEU A 75 6.24 -0.03 5.42
C LEU A 75 7.35 -1.10 5.53
N SER A 76 7.22 -1.98 6.51
CA SER A 76 8.22 -3.06 6.68
C SER A 76 8.21 -4.07 5.53
N PRO A 77 9.31 -4.84 5.34
CA PRO A 77 9.33 -5.98 4.41
C PRO A 77 8.23 -7.01 4.65
N VAL A 78 7.74 -7.15 5.89
CA VAL A 78 6.57 -7.99 6.21
C VAL A 78 5.31 -7.50 5.49
N SER A 79 5.09 -6.18 5.46
CA SER A 79 3.96 -5.59 4.73
C SER A 79 4.07 -5.80 3.23
N MET A 80 5.27 -5.64 2.66
CA MET A 80 5.51 -5.89 1.23
C MET A 80 5.24 -7.37 0.88
N ALA A 81 5.78 -8.30 1.65
CA ALA A 81 5.53 -9.72 1.42
C ALA A 81 4.05 -10.07 1.51
N ALA A 82 3.34 -9.53 2.51
CA ALA A 82 1.90 -9.71 2.65
C ALA A 82 1.12 -9.16 1.44
N ALA A 83 1.52 -7.99 0.93
CA ALA A 83 0.92 -7.39 -0.27
C ALA A 83 1.17 -8.23 -1.53
N LEU A 84 2.36 -8.81 -1.69
CA LEU A 84 2.70 -9.69 -2.80
C LEU A 84 1.87 -10.99 -2.79
N HIS A 85 1.79 -11.66 -1.64
CA HIS A 85 0.95 -12.86 -1.51
C HIS A 85 -0.53 -12.55 -1.71
N PHE A 86 -1.00 -11.42 -1.19
CA PHE A 86 -2.35 -10.94 -1.46
C PHE A 86 -2.56 -10.71 -2.96
N GLY A 87 -1.64 -10.01 -3.64
CA GLY A 87 -1.73 -9.69 -5.06
C GLY A 87 -1.78 -10.94 -5.96
N THR A 88 -1.05 -12.00 -5.60
CA THR A 88 -1.08 -13.28 -6.33
C THR A 88 -2.37 -14.09 -6.10
N ALA A 89 -3.11 -13.81 -5.02
CA ALA A 89 -4.30 -14.55 -4.61
C ALA A 89 -5.62 -13.93 -5.09
N ILE A 90 -5.59 -12.81 -5.81
CA ILE A 90 -6.79 -12.09 -6.27
C ILE A 90 -6.88 -12.05 -7.79
N ASN A 91 -8.10 -11.90 -8.31
CA ASN A 91 -8.36 -11.90 -9.75
C ASN A 91 -8.27 -10.51 -10.41
N ASN A 92 -8.28 -9.44 -9.62
CA ASN A 92 -8.25 -8.06 -10.09
C ASN A 92 -6.95 -7.33 -9.72
N PHE A 93 -5.85 -8.08 -9.63
CA PHE A 93 -4.53 -7.47 -9.48
C PHE A 93 -4.24 -6.50 -10.63
N GLY A 94 -3.70 -5.35 -10.32
CA GLY A 94 -3.31 -4.34 -11.29
C GLY A 94 -1.81 -4.10 -11.31
N ILE A 95 -1.30 -3.56 -10.21
CA ILE A 95 0.12 -3.22 -10.07
C ILE A 95 0.51 -3.28 -8.59
N GLN A 96 1.80 -3.54 -8.31
CA GLN A 96 2.39 -3.42 -6.99
C GLN A 96 3.39 -2.27 -6.98
N GLU A 97 3.18 -1.28 -6.12
CA GLU A 97 4.20 -0.28 -5.87
C GLU A 97 5.35 -0.92 -5.08
N HIS A 98 6.58 -0.58 -5.47
CA HIS A 98 7.78 -1.04 -4.79
C HIS A 98 8.79 0.09 -4.65
N MET A 99 9.21 0.33 -3.43
CA MET A 99 10.37 1.16 -3.09
C MET A 99 11.35 0.30 -2.31
N PRO A 100 12.63 0.25 -2.70
CA PRO A 100 13.62 -0.59 -2.01
C PRO A 100 13.87 -0.06 -0.59
N HIS A 101 14.00 -0.97 0.35
CA HIS A 101 14.41 -0.66 1.72
C HIS A 101 15.92 -0.41 1.81
N THR A 102 16.36 0.08 2.96
CA THR A 102 17.79 0.19 3.26
C THR A 102 18.38 -1.20 3.55
N ALA A 103 19.69 -1.34 3.37
CA ALA A 103 20.38 -2.59 3.70
C ALA A 103 20.20 -3.00 5.17
N ASP A 104 20.12 -2.03 6.08
CA ASP A 104 19.87 -2.29 7.51
C ASP A 104 18.46 -2.83 7.75
N THR A 105 17.48 -2.27 7.06
CA THR A 105 16.09 -2.78 7.13
C THR A 105 16.02 -4.22 6.61
N ASP A 106 16.62 -4.50 5.46
CA ASP A 106 16.63 -5.84 4.87
C ASP A 106 17.40 -6.85 5.73
N ALA A 107 18.46 -6.40 6.44
CA ALA A 107 19.19 -7.24 7.38
C ALA A 107 18.34 -7.61 8.61
N VAL A 108 17.55 -6.66 9.13
CA VAL A 108 16.62 -6.90 10.25
C VAL A 108 15.44 -7.76 9.83
N PHE A 109 15.00 -7.63 8.58
CA PHE A 109 13.89 -8.39 8.02
C PHE A 109 14.35 -9.23 6.82
N PRO A 110 15.14 -10.31 7.04
CA PRO A 110 15.56 -11.19 5.93
C PRO A 110 14.34 -11.74 5.21
N HIS A 111 14.33 -11.61 3.87
CA HIS A 111 13.17 -11.98 3.06
C HIS A 111 13.56 -12.67 1.76
N ASN A 112 12.61 -13.42 1.18
CA ASN A 112 12.80 -14.18 -0.06
C ASN A 112 12.18 -13.51 -1.29
N TYR A 113 11.37 -12.46 -1.14
CA TYR A 113 10.89 -11.75 -2.31
C TYR A 113 12.01 -10.94 -2.97
N VAL A 114 11.95 -10.84 -4.28
CA VAL A 114 12.94 -10.09 -5.07
C VAL A 114 12.28 -9.29 -6.17
N PHE A 115 12.86 -8.12 -6.47
CA PHE A 115 12.53 -7.36 -7.68
C PHE A 115 13.50 -7.76 -8.78
N ARG A 116 12.96 -8.25 -9.90
CA ARG A 116 13.77 -8.64 -11.05
C ARG A 116 12.96 -8.46 -12.34
N ASP A 117 13.60 -7.95 -13.36
CA ASP A 117 13.05 -7.81 -14.71
C ASP A 117 11.72 -7.03 -14.76
N GLY A 118 11.55 -6.04 -13.89
CA GLY A 118 10.33 -5.24 -13.79
C GLY A 118 9.19 -5.89 -12.97
N PHE A 119 9.47 -7.05 -12.34
CA PHE A 119 8.47 -7.80 -11.56
C PHE A 119 8.95 -8.05 -10.14
N MET A 120 7.98 -8.05 -9.21
CA MET A 120 8.16 -8.54 -7.86
C MET A 120 7.83 -10.04 -7.81
N HIS A 121 8.75 -10.83 -7.28
CA HIS A 121 8.59 -12.27 -7.10
C HIS A 121 8.51 -12.57 -5.61
N PRO A 122 7.41 -13.14 -5.10
CA PRO A 122 7.26 -13.41 -3.66
C PRO A 122 8.18 -14.50 -3.13
N GLY A 123 8.73 -15.37 -4.00
CA GLY A 123 9.52 -16.55 -3.60
C GLY A 123 8.65 -17.72 -3.14
N ASP A 124 9.32 -18.82 -2.79
CA ASP A 124 8.67 -20.09 -2.42
C ASP A 124 8.90 -20.49 -0.95
N ALA A 125 9.42 -19.56 -0.12
CA ALA A 125 9.64 -19.83 1.29
C ALA A 125 8.29 -19.94 2.06
N PRO A 126 8.21 -20.78 3.10
CA PRO A 126 6.98 -20.92 3.90
C PRO A 126 6.50 -19.62 4.51
N GLY A 127 5.19 -19.51 4.69
CA GLY A 127 4.55 -18.30 5.24
C GLY A 127 4.63 -17.12 4.27
N LEU A 128 5.03 -15.96 4.76
CA LEU A 128 5.25 -14.77 3.94
C LEU A 128 6.66 -14.73 3.31
N GLY A 129 7.54 -15.66 3.67
CA GLY A 129 8.93 -15.63 3.25
C GLY A 129 9.73 -14.46 3.82
N VAL A 130 9.35 -13.95 4.98
CA VAL A 130 10.03 -12.89 5.73
C VAL A 130 10.18 -13.33 7.17
N ASP A 131 11.33 -13.04 7.76
CA ASP A 131 11.61 -13.27 9.17
C ASP A 131 12.00 -11.94 9.87
N LEU A 132 12.21 -11.99 11.18
CA LEU A 132 12.67 -10.86 11.98
C LEU A 132 13.88 -11.27 12.81
N ASP A 133 15.03 -10.65 12.58
CA ASP A 133 16.17 -10.75 13.48
C ASP A 133 15.99 -9.82 14.69
N GLU A 134 15.35 -10.33 15.74
CA GLU A 134 15.07 -9.57 16.97
C GLU A 134 16.35 -9.10 17.67
N LYS A 135 17.46 -9.86 17.55
CA LYS A 135 18.75 -9.49 18.18
C LYS A 135 19.37 -8.32 17.45
N LEU A 136 19.35 -8.35 16.13
CA LEU A 136 19.84 -7.24 15.31
C LEU A 136 18.93 -6.02 15.48
N ALA A 137 17.62 -6.20 15.47
CA ALA A 137 16.64 -5.14 15.69
C ALA A 137 16.90 -4.39 17.01
N ALA A 138 17.23 -5.12 18.09
CA ALA A 138 17.51 -4.55 19.39
C ALA A 138 18.79 -3.66 19.43
N THR A 139 19.65 -3.73 18.42
CA THR A 139 20.84 -2.86 18.33
C THR A 139 20.52 -1.46 17.77
N PHE A 140 19.37 -1.29 17.14
CA PHE A 140 18.93 0.00 16.62
C PHE A 140 18.12 0.76 17.70
N PRO A 141 18.55 1.95 18.11
CA PRO A 141 17.80 2.73 19.08
C PRO A 141 16.49 3.23 18.46
N TYR A 142 15.43 3.26 19.27
CA TYR A 142 14.18 3.85 18.84
C TYR A 142 14.39 5.33 18.47
N GLN A 143 14.00 5.69 17.26
CA GLN A 143 13.97 7.06 16.78
C GLN A 143 12.54 7.43 16.39
N ARG A 144 12.00 8.45 17.04
CA ARG A 144 10.68 8.94 16.70
C ARG A 144 10.71 9.62 15.34
N ALA A 145 9.91 9.11 14.39
CA ALA A 145 9.70 9.79 13.13
C ALA A 145 8.68 10.92 13.31
N TYR A 146 9.01 12.09 12.79
CA TYR A 146 8.11 13.22 12.70
C TYR A 146 7.81 13.47 11.23
N LEU A 147 6.55 13.40 10.85
CA LEU A 147 6.15 13.90 9.56
C LEU A 147 6.31 15.42 9.53
N PRO A 148 6.88 16.00 8.47
CA PRO A 148 6.94 17.44 8.33
C PRO A 148 5.49 18.00 8.32
N ILE A 149 5.26 19.01 9.12
CA ILE A 149 3.99 19.72 9.16
C ILE A 149 4.15 20.98 8.33
N ASN A 150 3.35 21.11 7.28
CA ASN A 150 3.35 22.31 6.46
C ASN A 150 2.77 23.48 7.24
N ARG A 151 3.48 24.60 7.18
CA ARG A 151 3.06 25.84 7.79
C ARG A 151 3.20 26.98 6.80
N LYS A 152 2.25 27.92 6.86
CA LYS A 152 2.39 29.22 6.20
C LYS A 152 3.44 30.06 6.91
N LEU A 153 3.83 31.16 6.28
CA LEU A 153 4.84 32.07 6.87
C LEU A 153 4.41 32.66 8.22
N ASP A 154 3.13 32.77 8.50
CA ASP A 154 2.57 33.23 9.77
C ASP A 154 2.48 32.12 10.84
N GLY A 155 2.94 30.88 10.53
CA GLY A 155 2.91 29.75 11.42
C GLY A 155 1.62 28.93 11.41
N THR A 156 0.61 29.35 10.65
CA THR A 156 -0.66 28.62 10.52
C THR A 156 -0.43 27.26 9.88
N LEU A 157 -1.05 26.21 10.43
CA LEU A 157 -1.05 24.88 9.82
C LEU A 157 -1.81 24.94 8.48
N THR A 158 -1.27 24.23 7.49
CA THR A 158 -1.93 24.12 6.18
C THR A 158 -1.86 22.67 5.70
N ASP A 159 -2.90 22.26 4.98
CA ASP A 159 -2.89 20.98 4.26
C ASP A 159 -2.00 21.07 3.02
N TRP A 160 -1.71 19.91 2.45
CA TRP A 160 -0.93 19.77 1.21
C TRP A 160 -1.59 20.45 0.02
#